data_f35688c48505ddc02032d6f384d718b8
#
_entry.id   f35688c48505ddc02032d6f384d718b8
#
_cell.length_a   1.000
_cell.length_b   1.000
_cell.length_c   1.000
_cell.angle_alpha   90.00
_cell.angle_beta   90.00
_cell.angle_gamma   90.00
#
_symmetry.space_group_name_H-M   'P 1'
#
loop_
_entity.id
_entity.type
_entity.pdbx_description
1 polymer ?
#
loop_
_entity_poly.entity_id
_entity_poly.type
_entity_poly.pdbx_seq_one_letter_code
_entity_poly.pdbx_strand_id
1 'polypeptide(L)'
;MIDKQKLYKAMDGLGYRESLKGTDFIRQAAVIMAADRRAMMTKDVYPAIARAAGTSPARVERAMRAATGAAMRSPGWGEAWRELGGWDHPTNAELCARLARECDDEN
;
A
#
# COMPACT_ATOMS: atom_id res chain seq x y z
N MET A 1 14.38 2.27 7.00
CA MET A 1 13.35 3.32 7.01
C MET A 1 12.83 3.52 5.60
N ILE A 2 11.56 3.81 5.44
CA ILE A 2 10.98 3.94 4.10
C ILE A 2 11.34 5.30 3.49
N ASP A 3 11.65 5.29 2.19
CA ASP A 3 11.84 6.50 1.40
C ASP A 3 10.48 6.91 0.84
N LYS A 4 9.92 8.00 1.34
CA LYS A 4 8.58 8.44 0.95
C LYS A 4 8.50 8.86 -0.52
N GLN A 5 9.58 9.43 -1.07
CA GLN A 5 9.60 9.80 -2.49
C GLN A 5 9.53 8.57 -3.38
N LYS A 6 10.28 7.53 -3.03
CA LYS A 6 10.20 6.26 -3.75
C LYS A 6 8.82 5.66 -3.65
N LEU A 7 8.20 5.71 -2.47
CA LEU A 7 6.86 5.18 -2.25
C LEU A 7 5.82 5.89 -3.11
N TYR A 8 5.83 7.21 -3.10
CA TYR A 8 4.90 8.01 -3.88
C TYR A 8 5.09 7.77 -5.38
N LYS A 9 6.34 7.74 -5.82
CA LYS A 9 6.65 7.48 -7.23
C LYS A 9 6.21 6.10 -7.67
N ALA A 10 6.44 5.08 -6.83
CA ALA A 10 6.01 3.72 -7.14
C ALA A 10 4.49 3.63 -7.25
N MET A 11 3.77 4.27 -6.34
CA MET A 11 2.31 4.25 -6.36
C MET A 11 1.74 5.03 -7.54
N ASP A 12 2.38 6.15 -7.92
CA ASP A 12 2.00 6.87 -9.14
C ASP A 12 2.16 5.98 -10.37
N GLY A 13 3.28 5.27 -10.45
CA GLY A 13 3.54 4.35 -11.56
C GLY A 13 2.52 3.22 -11.65
N LEU A 14 2.02 2.78 -10.51
CA LEU A 14 0.98 1.75 -10.46
C LEU A 14 -0.41 2.28 -10.82
N GLY A 15 -0.58 3.60 -10.82
CA GLY A 15 -1.86 4.21 -11.19
C GLY A 15 -2.79 4.51 -10.02
N TYR A 16 -2.27 4.59 -8.79
CA TYR A 16 -3.08 4.95 -7.63
C TYR A 16 -3.57 6.39 -7.74
N ARG A 17 -4.83 6.60 -7.37
CA ARG A 17 -5.47 7.92 -7.45
C ARG A 17 -5.42 8.63 -6.10
N GLU A 18 -4.90 9.86 -6.10
CA GLU A 18 -4.81 10.67 -4.88
C GLU A 18 -6.17 10.98 -4.26
N SER A 19 -7.23 11.01 -5.06
CA SER A 19 -8.57 11.29 -4.58
C SER A 19 -9.19 10.19 -3.73
N LEU A 20 -8.61 8.99 -3.74
CA LEU A 20 -9.16 7.86 -2.99
C LEU A 20 -8.48 7.73 -1.63
N LYS A 21 -9.28 7.62 -0.57
CA LYS A 21 -8.75 7.45 0.80
C LYS A 21 -7.88 6.21 0.94
N GLY A 22 -8.22 5.15 0.22
CA GLY A 22 -7.45 3.92 0.24
C GLY A 22 -6.01 4.10 -0.22
N THR A 23 -5.76 5.04 -1.11
CA THR A 23 -4.40 5.35 -1.56
C THR A 23 -3.54 5.82 -0.40
N ASP A 24 -4.06 6.73 0.42
CA ASP A 24 -3.33 7.21 1.59
C ASP A 24 -3.18 6.12 2.64
N PHE A 25 -4.20 5.29 2.82
CA PHE A 25 -4.13 4.17 3.76
C PHE A 25 -3.03 3.17 3.36
N ILE A 26 -2.87 2.92 2.06
CA ILE A 26 -1.81 2.04 1.56
C ILE A 26 -0.43 2.64 1.88
N ARG A 27 -0.27 3.94 1.71
CA ARG A 27 0.97 4.61 2.09
C ARG A 27 1.27 4.44 3.57
N GLN A 28 0.27 4.66 4.41
CA GLN A 28 0.42 4.49 5.85
C GLN A 28 0.79 3.04 6.21
N ALA A 29 0.14 2.09 5.57
CA ALA A 29 0.41 0.67 5.80
C ALA A 29 1.86 0.32 5.42
N ALA A 30 2.34 0.82 4.28
CA ALA A 30 3.71 0.57 3.85
C ALA A 30 4.72 1.16 4.85
N VAL A 31 4.44 2.35 5.37
CA VAL A 31 5.31 2.99 6.38
C VAL A 31 5.34 2.16 7.66
N ILE A 32 4.18 1.71 8.13
CA ILE A 32 4.08 0.88 9.34
C ILE A 32 4.87 -0.42 9.15
N MET A 33 4.69 -1.09 8.03
CA MET A 33 5.34 -2.37 7.77
C MET A 33 6.85 -2.22 7.53
N ALA A 34 7.29 -1.10 7.01
CA ALA A 34 8.72 -0.82 6.87
C ALA A 34 9.37 -0.60 8.23
N ALA A 35 8.64 0.01 9.17
CA ALA A 35 9.13 0.25 10.52
C ALA A 35 9.09 -1.01 11.39
N ASP A 36 8.12 -1.89 11.14
CA ASP A 36 7.96 -3.13 11.93
C ASP A 36 7.57 -4.27 10.99
N ARG A 37 8.55 -5.10 10.66
CA ARG A 37 8.35 -6.22 9.75
C ARG A 37 7.48 -7.34 10.32
N ARG A 38 7.20 -7.30 11.61
CA ARG A 38 6.32 -8.26 12.28
C ARG A 38 4.88 -7.80 12.29
N ALA A 39 4.60 -6.57 11.88
CA ALA A 39 3.24 -6.03 11.87
C ALA A 39 2.36 -6.85 10.95
N MET A 40 1.20 -7.26 11.46
CA MET A 40 0.21 -8.03 10.72
C MET A 40 -0.94 -7.12 10.31
N MET A 41 -1.45 -7.30 9.10
CA MET A 41 -2.49 -6.42 8.57
C MET A 41 -3.72 -6.35 9.48
N THR A 42 -4.29 -7.49 9.83
CA THR A 42 -5.53 -7.53 10.61
C THR A 42 -5.33 -7.11 12.06
N LYS A 43 -4.22 -7.56 12.66
CA LYS A 43 -3.98 -7.34 14.08
C LYS A 43 -3.42 -5.95 14.38
N ASP A 44 -2.55 -5.45 13.52
CA ASP A 44 -1.76 -4.25 13.81
C ASP A 44 -2.02 -3.10 12.85
N VAL A 45 -1.97 -3.35 11.54
CA VAL A 45 -1.95 -2.29 10.53
C VAL A 45 -3.32 -1.63 10.38
N TYR A 46 -4.36 -2.43 10.09
CA TYR A 46 -5.71 -1.87 9.93
C TYR A 46 -6.19 -1.15 11.19
N PRO A 47 -6.01 -1.72 12.39
CA PRO A 47 -6.41 -0.99 13.61
C PRO A 47 -5.67 0.32 13.82
N ALA A 48 -4.37 0.37 13.55
CA ALA A 48 -3.59 1.60 13.71
C ALA A 48 -4.07 2.71 12.77
N ILE A 49 -4.28 2.36 11.49
CA ILE A 49 -4.76 3.30 10.49
C ILE A 49 -6.19 3.75 10.84
N ALA A 50 -7.05 2.82 11.23
CA ALA A 50 -8.43 3.11 11.60
C ALA A 50 -8.51 4.09 12.77
N ARG A 51 -7.67 3.88 13.78
CA ARG A 51 -7.64 4.76 14.95
C ARG A 51 -7.23 6.17 14.55
N ALA A 52 -6.20 6.30 13.73
CA ALA A 52 -5.73 7.62 13.30
C ALA A 52 -6.75 8.33 12.39
N ALA A 53 -7.51 7.58 11.60
CA ALA A 53 -8.48 8.15 10.66
C ALA A 53 -9.89 8.30 11.25
N GLY A 54 -10.13 7.81 12.46
CA GLY A 54 -11.46 7.87 13.08
C GLY A 54 -12.47 6.98 12.41
N THR A 55 -12.05 5.79 11.96
CA THR A 55 -12.91 4.85 11.26
C THR A 55 -12.69 3.43 11.80
N SER A 56 -13.20 2.42 11.11
CA SER A 56 -13.06 1.02 11.53
C SER A 56 -12.02 0.28 10.69
N PRO A 57 -11.39 -0.77 11.24
CA PRO A 57 -10.47 -1.61 10.46
C PRO A 57 -11.10 -2.17 9.19
N ALA A 58 -12.38 -2.56 9.25
CA ALA A 58 -13.07 -3.10 8.08
C ALA A 58 -13.21 -2.06 6.96
N ARG A 59 -13.45 -0.80 7.33
CA ARG A 59 -13.54 0.29 6.35
C ARG A 59 -12.18 0.60 5.74
N VAL A 60 -11.12 0.56 6.55
CA VAL A 60 -9.75 0.74 6.05
C VAL A 60 -9.42 -0.34 5.03
N GLU A 61 -9.66 -1.60 5.37
CA GLU A 61 -9.40 -2.74 4.49
C GLU A 61 -10.14 -2.60 3.15
N ARG A 62 -11.42 -2.25 3.20
CA ARG A 62 -12.22 -2.09 2.00
C ARG A 62 -11.75 -0.91 1.15
N ALA A 63 -11.41 0.21 1.78
CA ALA A 63 -10.91 1.38 1.06
C ALA A 63 -9.59 1.08 0.34
N MET A 64 -8.69 0.37 1.00
CA MET A 64 -7.43 -0.05 0.39
C MET A 64 -7.67 -0.96 -0.80
N ARG A 65 -8.55 -1.93 -0.65
CA ARG A 65 -8.88 -2.87 -1.73
C ARG A 65 -9.52 -2.16 -2.91
N ALA A 66 -10.40 -1.19 -2.65
CA ALA A 66 -11.02 -0.39 -3.70
C ALA A 66 -9.99 0.46 -4.46
N ALA A 67 -9.06 1.07 -3.74
CA ALA A 67 -8.01 1.88 -4.35
C ALA A 67 -7.11 1.02 -5.25
N THR A 68 -6.75 -0.17 -4.79
CA THR A 68 -5.95 -1.10 -5.57
C THR A 68 -6.73 -1.60 -6.80
N GLY A 69 -8.00 -1.89 -6.63
CA GLY A 69 -8.84 -2.27 -7.76
C GLY A 69 -8.89 -1.21 -8.85
N ALA A 70 -8.98 0.06 -8.45
CA ALA A 70 -8.94 1.17 -9.40
C ALA A 70 -7.58 1.27 -10.09
N ALA A 71 -6.49 1.13 -9.32
CA ALA A 71 -5.13 1.17 -9.87
C ALA A 71 -4.88 0.05 -10.87
N MET A 72 -5.40 -1.15 -10.58
CA MET A 72 -5.23 -2.31 -11.46
C MET A 72 -5.91 -2.14 -12.81
N ARG A 73 -6.85 -1.22 -12.93
CA ARG A 73 -7.47 -0.88 -14.21
C ARG A 73 -6.64 0.13 -15.01
N SER A 74 -5.58 0.67 -14.42
CA SER A 74 -4.66 1.57 -15.10
C SER A 74 -3.83 0.79 -16.12
N PRO A 75 -3.60 1.33 -17.33
CA PRO A 75 -2.78 0.65 -18.34
C PRO A 75 -1.36 0.33 -17.89
N GLY A 76 -0.82 1.11 -16.98
CA GLY A 76 0.55 0.93 -16.50
C GLY A 76 0.72 -0.06 -15.35
N TRP A 77 -0.38 -0.56 -14.77
CA TRP A 77 -0.30 -1.40 -13.57
C TRP A 77 0.60 -2.63 -13.76
N GLY A 78 0.35 -3.41 -14.80
CA GLY A 78 1.02 -4.69 -14.99
C GLY A 78 2.53 -4.56 -15.07
N GLU A 79 3.01 -3.61 -15.86
CA GLU A 79 4.44 -3.38 -16.02
C GLU A 79 5.05 -2.83 -14.72
N ALA A 80 4.41 -1.84 -14.13
CA ALA A 80 4.90 -1.23 -12.89
C ALA A 80 4.93 -2.24 -11.74
N TRP A 81 3.89 -3.08 -11.63
CA TRP A 81 3.84 -4.10 -10.58
C TRP A 81 4.95 -5.15 -10.76
N ARG A 82 5.22 -5.55 -12.01
CA ARG A 82 6.33 -6.49 -12.28
C ARG A 82 7.68 -5.87 -11.97
N GLU A 83 7.86 -4.58 -12.23
CA GLU A 83 9.10 -3.89 -11.88
C GLU A 83 9.38 -3.90 -10.37
N LEU A 84 8.32 -3.94 -9.57
CA LEU A 84 8.44 -4.06 -8.12
C LEU A 84 8.63 -5.51 -7.66
N GLY A 85 8.71 -6.43 -8.61
CA GLY A 85 8.88 -7.85 -8.31
C GLY A 85 7.56 -8.58 -8.06
N GLY A 86 6.44 -7.92 -8.32
CA GLY A 86 5.13 -8.52 -8.15
C GLY A 86 4.65 -9.18 -9.43
N TRP A 87 3.65 -10.01 -9.29
CA TRP A 87 2.91 -10.54 -10.42
C TRP A 87 1.58 -11.05 -9.91
N ASP A 88 0.59 -11.17 -10.83
CA ASP A 88 -0.76 -11.52 -10.47
C ASP A 88 -1.43 -10.41 -9.62
N HIS A 89 -2.58 -10.68 -9.06
CA HIS A 89 -3.36 -9.73 -8.26
C HIS A 89 -2.94 -9.82 -6.80
N PRO A 90 -2.35 -8.76 -6.23
CA PRO A 90 -1.92 -8.84 -4.83
C PRO A 90 -3.07 -8.67 -3.85
N THR A 91 -2.93 -9.30 -2.69
CA THR A 91 -3.73 -8.94 -1.52
C THR A 91 -3.20 -7.62 -0.96
N ASN A 92 -3.96 -6.99 -0.06
CA ASN A 92 -3.47 -5.79 0.62
C ASN A 92 -2.15 -6.07 1.34
N ALA A 93 -2.03 -7.21 1.99
CA ALA A 93 -0.81 -7.58 2.72
C ALA A 93 0.39 -7.71 1.78
N GLU A 94 0.21 -8.40 0.66
CA GLU A 94 1.29 -8.60 -0.32
C GLU A 94 1.73 -7.27 -0.93
N LEU A 95 0.76 -6.43 -1.30
CA LEU A 95 1.04 -5.14 -1.89
C LEU A 95 1.82 -4.24 -0.94
N CYS A 96 1.32 -4.11 0.29
CA CYS A 96 1.96 -3.22 1.28
C CYS A 96 3.33 -3.73 1.69
N ALA A 97 3.50 -5.03 1.83
CA ALA A 97 4.80 -5.63 2.14
C ALA A 97 5.80 -5.37 1.01
N ARG A 98 5.36 -5.52 -0.24
CA ARG A 98 6.22 -5.26 -1.38
C ARG A 98 6.63 -3.79 -1.47
N LEU A 99 5.68 -2.89 -1.27
CA LEU A 99 5.98 -1.45 -1.26
C LEU A 99 6.94 -1.10 -0.13
N ALA A 100 6.72 -1.66 1.06
CA ALA A 100 7.61 -1.41 2.21
C ALA A 100 9.03 -1.85 1.92
N ARG A 101 9.19 -2.99 1.26
CA ARG A 101 10.49 -3.57 0.94
C ARG A 101 11.21 -2.80 -0.17
N GLU A 102 10.50 -2.52 -1.26
CA GLU A 102 11.11 -1.91 -2.45
C GLU A 102 11.37 -0.42 -2.27
N CYS A 103 10.65 0.23 -1.36
CA CYS A 103 10.82 1.66 -1.10
C CYS A 103 11.67 1.94 0.15
N ASP A 104 12.31 0.93 0.70
CA ASP A 104 13.23 1.10 1.83
C ASP A 104 14.49 1.81 1.33
N ASP A 105 14.91 2.87 2.03
CA ASP A 105 16.08 3.65 1.65
C ASP A 105 17.41 2.94 1.97
N GLU A 106 17.35 1.81 2.66
CA GLU A 106 18.54 1.00 2.96
C GLU A 106 18.78 -0.09 1.92
N ASN A 107 17.91 -0.20 0.93
CA ASN A 107 18.05 -1.18 -0.14
C ASN A 107 18.87 -0.64 -1.28
#